data_996949f55d069d76407d64e6633c213a
#
_entry.id   996949f55d069d76407d64e6633c213a
#
_cell.length_a   1.000
_cell.length_b   1.000
_cell.length_c   1.000
_cell.angle_alpha   90.00
_cell.angle_beta   90.00
_cell.angle_gamma   90.00
#
_symmetry.space_group_name_H-M   'P 1'
#
loop_
_entity.id
_entity.type
_entity.pdbx_description
1 polymer ?
#
loop_
_entity_poly.entity_id
_entity_poly.type
_entity_poly.pdbx_seq_one_letter_code
_entity_poly.pdbx_strand_id
1 'polypeptide(L)'
;LDAAQQSESSEGYVVNPEKNETIEVDGVQYRRLCIKTHVITDKDNIVDVVEKYAAPLVQDGDIVFITEKAVACTQRRAIPLEDIHPRPLARFLSKFVLRTPYGIGLAMPETMECALRECGTIRILFAAAVSAVGKLFGIRGWFYNIAGYRARSIDGPCEFTLPPYNHYVVLGPDRPDGVASDISQRLGGTQVAVTDINDL
;
A
#
# COMPACT_ATOMS: atom_id res chain seq x y z
N LEU A 1 14.94 -18.71 9.21
CA LEU A 1 13.56 -18.71 8.68
C LEU A 1 13.72 -18.83 7.18
N ASP A 2 13.51 -20.05 6.71
CA ASP A 2 13.65 -20.43 5.31
C ASP A 2 12.66 -19.61 4.47
N ALA A 3 13.22 -18.88 3.48
CA ALA A 3 12.41 -18.32 2.41
C ALA A 3 11.70 -19.52 1.74
N ALA A 4 10.37 -19.55 1.86
CA ALA A 4 9.56 -20.56 1.21
C ALA A 4 9.99 -20.62 -0.26
N GLN A 5 10.40 -21.79 -0.71
CA GLN A 5 10.78 -22.05 -2.10
C GLN A 5 9.55 -21.79 -2.96
N GLN A 6 9.46 -20.60 -3.53
CA GLN A 6 8.48 -20.29 -4.54
C GLN A 6 8.84 -21.11 -5.78
N SER A 7 7.99 -22.07 -6.12
CA SER A 7 8.17 -22.83 -7.37
C SER A 7 7.82 -21.92 -8.55
N GLU A 8 8.80 -21.63 -9.40
CA GLU A 8 8.55 -20.96 -10.67
C GLU A 8 7.77 -21.91 -11.57
N SER A 9 6.61 -21.48 -12.04
CA SER A 9 5.92 -22.21 -13.12
C SER A 9 6.66 -21.99 -14.44
N SER A 10 6.55 -22.95 -15.37
CA SER A 10 7.12 -22.85 -16.71
C SER A 10 6.56 -21.68 -17.54
N GLU A 11 5.60 -20.94 -17.01
CA GLU A 11 4.86 -19.85 -17.68
C GLU A 11 5.25 -18.45 -17.17
N GLY A 12 6.25 -18.29 -16.30
CA GLY A 12 6.71 -16.99 -15.80
C GLY A 12 5.94 -16.47 -14.59
N TYR A 13 5.03 -17.25 -14.00
CA TYR A 13 4.32 -16.94 -12.77
C TYR A 13 4.96 -17.61 -11.57
N VAL A 14 4.72 -17.02 -10.38
CA VAL A 14 5.10 -17.60 -9.10
C VAL A 14 3.84 -18.07 -8.38
N VAL A 15 3.84 -19.32 -7.93
CA VAL A 15 2.73 -19.88 -7.15
C VAL A 15 3.02 -19.66 -5.66
N ASN A 16 2.07 -19.04 -4.93
CA ASN A 16 2.13 -18.97 -3.49
C ASN A 16 1.51 -20.26 -2.90
N PRO A 17 2.31 -21.16 -2.27
CA PRO A 17 1.82 -22.45 -1.77
C PRO A 17 0.82 -22.31 -0.61
N GLU A 18 0.79 -21.15 0.05
CA GLU A 18 -0.09 -20.90 1.19
C GLU A 18 -1.48 -20.37 0.77
N LYS A 19 -1.66 -20.07 -0.50
CA LYS A 19 -2.92 -19.52 -1.04
C LYS A 19 -3.50 -20.40 -2.14
N ASN A 20 -4.82 -20.49 -2.17
CA ASN A 20 -5.51 -21.15 -3.27
C ASN A 20 -5.24 -20.39 -4.58
N GLU A 21 -4.74 -21.09 -5.58
CA GLU A 21 -4.49 -20.52 -6.92
C GLU A 21 -5.80 -20.04 -7.56
N THR A 22 -6.91 -20.71 -7.28
CA THR A 22 -8.23 -20.38 -7.82
C THR A 22 -9.14 -19.85 -6.72
N ILE A 23 -9.88 -18.79 -7.02
CA ILE A 23 -10.93 -18.22 -6.17
C ILE A 23 -12.23 -18.09 -6.94
N GLU A 24 -13.36 -18.17 -6.25
CA GLU A 24 -14.68 -17.94 -6.82
C GLU A 24 -15.23 -16.61 -6.29
N VAL A 25 -15.64 -15.75 -7.21
CA VAL A 25 -16.29 -14.47 -6.91
C VAL A 25 -17.55 -14.36 -7.74
N ASP A 26 -18.70 -14.22 -7.11
CA ASP A 26 -20.02 -14.12 -7.74
C ASP A 26 -20.32 -15.24 -8.77
N GLY A 27 -19.88 -16.47 -8.48
CA GLY A 27 -20.08 -17.64 -9.34
C GLY A 27 -19.09 -17.74 -10.49
N VAL A 28 -18.13 -16.83 -10.61
CA VAL A 28 -17.05 -16.86 -11.60
C VAL A 28 -15.75 -17.30 -10.95
N GLN A 29 -15.07 -18.25 -11.58
CA GLN A 29 -13.77 -18.73 -11.11
C GLN A 29 -12.65 -17.88 -11.70
N TYR A 30 -11.76 -17.38 -10.83
CA TYR A 30 -10.58 -16.63 -11.19
C TYR A 30 -9.33 -17.37 -10.74
N ARG A 31 -8.33 -17.41 -11.62
CA ARG A 31 -6.99 -17.89 -11.29
C ARG A 31 -6.13 -16.71 -10.87
N ARG A 32 -5.46 -16.82 -9.70
CA ARG A 32 -4.54 -15.80 -9.20
C ARG A 32 -3.12 -16.16 -9.60
N LEU A 33 -2.49 -15.29 -10.37
CA LEU A 33 -1.15 -15.48 -10.89
C LEU A 33 -0.24 -14.36 -10.39
N CYS A 34 0.75 -14.71 -9.57
CA CYS A 34 1.72 -13.74 -9.06
C CYS A 34 2.87 -13.60 -10.05
N ILE A 35 3.19 -12.37 -10.44
CA ILE A 35 4.29 -12.08 -11.37
C ILE A 35 5.50 -11.61 -10.54
N LYS A 36 6.60 -12.36 -10.61
CA LYS A 36 7.85 -11.98 -9.94
C LYS A 36 8.57 -10.89 -10.71
N THR A 37 8.87 -9.78 -10.04
CA THR A 37 9.63 -8.68 -10.59
C THR A 37 11.00 -8.55 -9.91
N HIS A 38 11.87 -7.68 -10.39
CA HIS A 38 12.99 -7.18 -9.59
C HIS A 38 12.46 -6.34 -8.42
N VAL A 39 13.34 -6.02 -7.45
CA VAL A 39 12.99 -5.11 -6.34
C VAL A 39 12.71 -3.73 -6.91
N ILE A 40 11.45 -3.29 -6.82
CA ILE A 40 11.00 -2.00 -7.34
C ILE A 40 11.50 -0.88 -6.43
N THR A 41 12.11 0.14 -7.00
CA THR A 41 12.73 1.26 -6.30
C THR A 41 12.27 2.61 -6.82
N ASP A 42 12.77 3.69 -6.21
CA ASP A 42 12.53 5.07 -6.64
C ASP A 42 13.21 5.45 -7.98
N LYS A 43 14.01 4.54 -8.54
CA LYS A 43 14.66 4.69 -9.86
C LYS A 43 13.84 4.09 -10.98
N ASP A 44 12.83 3.32 -10.64
CA ASP A 44 11.97 2.64 -11.60
C ASP A 44 10.77 3.51 -11.98
N ASN A 45 10.23 3.26 -13.16
CA ASN A 45 8.91 3.73 -13.58
C ASN A 45 7.94 2.56 -13.50
N ILE A 46 6.88 2.68 -12.74
CA ILE A 46 5.93 1.58 -12.52
C ILE A 46 5.28 1.09 -13.82
N VAL A 47 5.01 1.99 -14.77
CA VAL A 47 4.40 1.63 -16.07
C VAL A 47 5.36 0.75 -16.87
N ASP A 48 6.65 1.12 -16.91
CA ASP A 48 7.68 0.35 -17.63
C ASP A 48 7.96 -1.00 -16.97
N VAL A 49 7.91 -1.05 -15.62
CA VAL A 49 8.03 -2.30 -14.86
C VAL A 49 6.88 -3.24 -15.22
N VAL A 50 5.65 -2.75 -15.17
CA VAL A 50 4.47 -3.57 -15.48
C VAL A 50 4.48 -4.00 -16.95
N GLU A 51 4.82 -3.13 -17.89
CA GLU A 51 4.96 -3.50 -19.30
C GLU A 51 5.98 -4.63 -19.46
N LYS A 52 7.16 -4.49 -18.85
CA LYS A 52 8.24 -5.47 -18.98
C LYS A 52 7.85 -6.86 -18.48
N TYR A 53 7.17 -6.94 -17.34
CA TYR A 53 6.93 -8.21 -16.66
C TYR A 53 5.53 -8.77 -16.91
N ALA A 54 4.52 -7.93 -17.06
CA ALA A 54 3.14 -8.38 -17.23
C ALA A 54 2.71 -8.48 -18.70
N ALA A 55 3.15 -7.57 -19.58
CA ALA A 55 2.68 -7.59 -20.97
C ALA A 55 2.89 -8.94 -21.71
N PRO A 56 4.01 -9.68 -21.48
CA PRO A 56 4.17 -10.99 -22.13
C PRO A 56 3.21 -12.08 -21.63
N LEU A 57 2.57 -11.87 -20.48
CA LEU A 57 1.80 -12.89 -19.75
C LEU A 57 0.30 -12.62 -19.76
N VAL A 58 -0.09 -11.34 -19.86
CA VAL A 58 -1.50 -10.91 -19.82
C VAL A 58 -2.27 -11.38 -21.04
N GLN A 59 -3.46 -11.91 -20.82
CA GLN A 59 -4.39 -12.38 -21.83
C GLN A 59 -5.70 -11.55 -21.81
N ASP A 60 -6.49 -11.70 -22.86
CA ASP A 60 -7.80 -11.04 -22.95
C ASP A 60 -8.72 -11.49 -21.79
N GLY A 61 -9.27 -10.52 -21.09
CA GLY A 61 -10.14 -10.76 -19.94
C GLY A 61 -9.42 -10.78 -18.58
N ASP A 62 -8.10 -10.70 -18.55
CA ASP A 62 -7.34 -10.61 -17.32
C ASP A 62 -7.51 -9.24 -16.62
N ILE A 63 -7.33 -9.25 -15.29
CA ILE A 63 -7.29 -8.06 -14.46
C ILE A 63 -5.92 -8.01 -13.78
N VAL A 64 -5.18 -6.92 -13.99
CA VAL A 64 -3.87 -6.72 -13.37
C VAL A 64 -4.03 -5.93 -12.08
N PHE A 65 -3.58 -6.50 -10.97
CA PHE A 65 -3.54 -5.85 -9.67
C PHE A 65 -2.12 -5.43 -9.34
N ILE A 66 -1.96 -4.18 -8.88
CA ILE A 66 -0.66 -3.61 -8.49
C ILE A 66 -0.77 -3.09 -7.07
N THR A 67 0.21 -3.41 -6.23
CA THR A 67 0.23 -2.92 -4.86
C THR A 67 0.50 -1.41 -4.80
N GLU A 68 -0.25 -0.71 -3.95
CA GLU A 68 -0.03 0.72 -3.65
C GLU A 68 1.42 1.02 -3.25
N LYS A 69 2.07 0.11 -2.50
CA LYS A 69 3.46 0.27 -2.07
C LYS A 69 4.44 0.34 -3.23
N ALA A 70 4.29 -0.52 -4.25
CA ALA A 70 5.15 -0.49 -5.42
C ALA A 70 5.01 0.84 -6.18
N VAL A 71 3.77 1.30 -6.37
CA VAL A 71 3.50 2.60 -6.99
C VAL A 71 4.13 3.73 -6.17
N ALA A 72 3.90 3.74 -4.85
CA ALA A 72 4.44 4.76 -3.95
C ALA A 72 5.99 4.79 -3.95
N CYS A 73 6.65 3.63 -3.98
CA CYS A 73 8.11 3.55 -4.07
C CYS A 73 8.64 4.24 -5.33
N THR A 74 8.06 3.97 -6.50
CA THR A 74 8.49 4.61 -7.76
C THR A 74 8.21 6.10 -7.78
N GLN A 75 7.27 6.58 -6.98
CA GLN A 75 6.94 8.00 -6.80
C GLN A 75 7.77 8.70 -5.71
N ARG A 76 8.79 8.02 -5.15
CA ARG A 76 9.62 8.53 -4.03
C ARG A 76 8.80 8.86 -2.78
N ARG A 77 7.75 8.09 -2.53
CA ARG A 77 6.86 8.26 -1.39
C ARG A 77 7.16 7.27 -0.25
N ALA A 78 8.25 6.53 -0.35
CA ALA A 78 8.85 5.75 0.72
C ALA A 78 9.97 6.56 1.37
N ILE A 79 9.86 6.86 2.66
CA ILE A 79 10.74 7.77 3.40
C ILE A 79 11.47 6.96 4.47
N PRO A 80 12.82 6.95 4.51
CA PRO A 80 13.57 6.32 5.59
C PRO A 80 13.16 6.89 6.96
N LEU A 81 13.06 6.03 7.97
CA LEU A 81 12.70 6.47 9.33
C LEU A 81 13.64 7.54 9.88
N GLU A 82 14.92 7.43 9.57
CA GLU A 82 15.97 8.36 10.02
C GLU A 82 15.80 9.78 9.48
N ASP A 83 15.12 9.93 8.33
CA ASP A 83 14.85 11.21 7.69
C ASP A 83 13.58 11.90 8.22
N ILE A 84 12.81 11.19 9.05
CA ILE A 84 11.57 11.71 9.60
C ILE A 84 11.83 12.25 11.00
N HIS A 85 11.74 13.56 11.17
CA HIS A 85 11.90 14.23 12.45
C HIS A 85 10.54 14.68 13.02
N PRO A 86 9.90 13.86 13.90
CA PRO A 86 8.56 14.15 14.40
C PRO A 86 8.55 15.39 15.31
N ARG A 87 7.64 16.32 15.00
CA ARG A 87 7.36 17.49 15.85
C ARG A 87 6.73 17.07 17.19
N PRO A 88 6.80 17.91 18.25
CA PRO A 88 6.14 17.62 19.53
C PRO A 88 4.63 17.27 19.36
N LEU A 89 3.95 17.93 18.43
CA LEU A 89 2.55 17.65 18.12
C LEU A 89 2.34 16.22 17.60
N ALA A 90 3.18 15.72 16.70
CA ALA A 90 3.11 14.35 16.20
C ALA A 90 3.32 13.33 17.33
N ARG A 91 4.32 13.58 18.19
CA ARG A 91 4.60 12.76 19.37
C ARG A 91 3.44 12.75 20.39
N PHE A 92 2.71 13.85 20.49
CA PHE A 92 1.52 13.94 21.35
C PHE A 92 0.35 13.19 20.74
N LEU A 93 -0.01 13.47 19.48
CA LEU A 93 -1.18 12.89 18.82
C LEU A 93 -1.06 11.37 18.62
N SER A 94 0.12 10.84 18.31
CA SER A 94 0.34 9.40 18.10
C SER A 94 -0.03 8.55 19.33
N LYS A 95 0.05 9.11 20.56
CA LYS A 95 -0.31 8.41 21.79
C LYS A 95 -1.80 8.08 21.90
N PHE A 96 -2.66 8.79 21.19
CA PHE A 96 -4.12 8.60 21.23
C PHE A 96 -4.64 7.69 20.12
N VAL A 97 -3.77 7.27 19.23
CA VAL A 97 -4.12 6.30 18.16
C VAL A 97 -3.98 4.88 18.69
N LEU A 98 -5.00 4.07 18.49
CA LEU A 98 -4.96 2.66 18.86
C LEU A 98 -4.06 1.90 17.89
N ARG A 99 -3.14 1.13 18.45
CA ARG A 99 -2.35 0.15 17.68
C ARG A 99 -3.23 -1.05 17.34
N THR A 100 -3.18 -1.48 16.10
CA THR A 100 -3.88 -2.70 15.67
C THR A 100 -2.85 -3.82 15.44
N PRO A 101 -3.27 -5.09 15.57
CA PRO A 101 -2.39 -6.23 15.26
C PRO A 101 -1.92 -6.24 13.79
N TYR A 102 -2.67 -5.57 12.90
CA TYR A 102 -2.44 -5.57 11.45
C TYR A 102 -1.54 -4.42 10.96
N GLY A 103 -1.06 -3.56 11.86
CA GLY A 103 -0.15 -2.48 11.49
C GLY A 103 -0.11 -1.36 12.53
N ILE A 104 1.00 -0.64 12.54
CA ILE A 104 1.25 0.47 13.47
C ILE A 104 0.34 1.66 13.14
N GLY A 105 0.01 1.86 11.87
CA GLY A 105 -0.77 3.00 11.39
C GLY A 105 -0.16 4.32 11.89
N LEU A 106 -1.00 5.26 12.34
CA LEU A 106 -0.58 6.56 12.89
C LEU A 106 -0.22 6.54 14.39
N ALA A 107 -0.09 5.36 15.01
CA ALA A 107 0.28 5.21 16.43
C ALA A 107 1.79 5.39 16.70
N MET A 108 2.56 5.70 15.67
CA MET A 108 3.98 6.01 15.73
C MET A 108 4.20 7.50 15.44
N PRO A 109 5.11 8.19 16.13
CA PRO A 109 5.35 9.62 15.91
C PRO A 109 5.73 9.96 14.47
N GLU A 110 6.50 9.11 13.80
CA GLU A 110 6.99 9.29 12.44
C GLU A 110 5.85 9.21 11.42
N THR A 111 4.98 8.22 11.54
CA THR A 111 3.80 8.10 10.66
C THR A 111 2.80 9.23 10.90
N MET A 112 2.62 9.65 12.16
CA MET A 112 1.79 10.81 12.50
C MET A 112 2.36 12.11 11.92
N GLU A 113 3.69 12.28 11.95
CA GLU A 113 4.35 13.44 11.32
C GLU A 113 4.09 13.45 9.80
N CYS A 114 4.20 12.30 9.15
CA CYS A 114 3.86 12.16 7.74
C CYS A 114 2.39 12.54 7.48
N ALA A 115 1.46 12.09 8.31
CA ALA A 115 0.05 12.46 8.19
C ALA A 115 -0.18 13.97 8.34
N LEU A 116 0.52 14.61 9.30
CA LEU A 116 0.45 16.06 9.49
C LEU A 116 1.00 16.84 8.28
N ARG A 117 2.01 16.30 7.59
CA ARG A 117 2.56 16.90 6.35
C ARG A 117 1.65 16.69 5.15
N GLU A 118 1.16 15.45 4.96
CA GLU A 118 0.35 15.05 3.81
C GLU A 118 -1.07 15.64 3.82
N CYS A 119 -1.74 15.61 4.98
CA CYS A 119 -3.14 16.01 5.12
C CYS A 119 -3.32 17.43 5.61
N GLY A 120 -2.23 18.03 6.13
CA GLY A 120 -2.26 19.32 6.78
C GLY A 120 -2.61 19.24 8.26
N THR A 121 -1.90 20.05 9.06
CA THR A 121 -2.03 20.06 10.53
C THR A 121 -3.43 20.35 11.00
N ILE A 122 -4.12 21.35 10.40
CA ILE A 122 -5.47 21.75 10.80
C ILE A 122 -6.46 20.61 10.60
N ARG A 123 -6.38 19.92 9.45
CA ARG A 123 -7.27 18.79 9.15
C ARG A 123 -7.08 17.64 10.13
N ILE A 124 -5.84 17.28 10.46
CA ILE A 124 -5.54 16.21 11.42
C ILE A 124 -6.01 16.59 12.83
N LEU A 125 -5.82 17.85 13.26
CA LEU A 125 -6.32 18.32 14.56
C LEU A 125 -7.85 18.27 14.62
N PHE A 126 -8.52 18.71 13.57
CA PHE A 126 -9.99 18.64 13.49
C PHE A 126 -10.47 17.18 13.51
N ALA A 127 -9.82 16.28 12.75
CA ALA A 127 -10.11 14.86 12.77
C ALA A 127 -9.92 14.24 14.16
N ALA A 128 -8.87 14.63 14.87
CA ALA A 128 -8.59 14.18 16.23
C ALA A 128 -9.67 14.66 17.22
N ALA A 129 -10.04 15.93 17.16
CA ALA A 129 -11.07 16.51 18.02
C ALA A 129 -12.44 15.84 17.80
N VAL A 130 -12.89 15.69 16.55
CA VAL A 130 -14.15 15.02 16.23
C VAL A 130 -14.11 13.55 16.62
N SER A 131 -12.97 12.87 16.42
CA SER A 131 -12.82 11.48 16.85
C SER A 131 -12.87 11.31 18.38
N ALA A 132 -12.31 12.28 19.14
CA ALA A 132 -12.40 12.27 20.59
C ALA A 132 -13.85 12.39 21.07
N VAL A 133 -14.62 13.32 20.48
CA VAL A 133 -16.06 13.44 20.73
C VAL A 133 -16.81 12.16 20.35
N GLY A 134 -16.54 11.61 19.15
CA GLY A 134 -17.17 10.35 18.71
C GLY A 134 -16.94 9.19 19.66
N LYS A 135 -15.74 9.08 20.25
CA LYS A 135 -15.43 8.04 21.24
C LYS A 135 -16.29 8.14 22.51
N LEU A 136 -16.68 9.34 22.92
CA LEU A 136 -17.60 9.53 24.07
C LEU A 136 -18.99 8.94 23.79
N PHE A 137 -19.38 8.89 22.52
CA PHE A 137 -20.64 8.30 22.06
C PHE A 137 -20.49 6.87 21.52
N GLY A 138 -19.33 6.22 21.75
CA GLY A 138 -19.06 4.86 21.28
C GLY A 138 -18.80 4.73 19.78
N ILE A 139 -18.71 5.82 19.05
CA ILE A 139 -18.51 5.82 17.60
C ILE A 139 -17.01 5.76 17.27
N ARG A 140 -16.63 4.79 16.43
CA ARG A 140 -15.25 4.57 15.99
C ARG A 140 -15.08 4.93 14.50
N GLY A 141 -13.83 5.20 14.08
CA GLY A 141 -13.47 5.41 12.67
C GLY A 141 -13.59 6.84 12.14
N TRP A 142 -14.19 7.78 12.89
CA TRP A 142 -14.35 9.17 12.46
C TRP A 142 -13.04 9.87 12.13
N PHE A 143 -11.95 9.51 12.80
CA PHE A 143 -10.65 10.10 12.51
C PHE A 143 -10.27 9.92 11.04
N TYR A 144 -10.25 8.68 10.55
CA TYR A 144 -9.85 8.40 9.17
C TYR A 144 -10.86 8.88 8.12
N ASN A 145 -12.14 8.96 8.47
CA ASN A 145 -13.14 9.54 7.57
C ASN A 145 -12.89 11.03 7.31
N ILE A 146 -12.43 11.77 8.32
CA ILE A 146 -12.14 13.21 8.21
C ILE A 146 -10.72 13.44 7.68
N ALA A 147 -9.73 12.71 8.21
CA ALA A 147 -8.35 12.80 7.77
C ALA A 147 -8.20 12.43 6.28
N GLY A 148 -9.01 11.46 5.82
CA GLY A 148 -9.12 11.07 4.41
C GLY A 148 -8.17 9.94 4.01
N TYR A 149 -8.23 9.58 2.72
CA TYR A 149 -7.47 8.50 2.13
C TYR A 149 -5.96 8.62 2.37
N ARG A 150 -5.37 9.80 2.17
CA ARG A 150 -3.92 10.02 2.35
C ARG A 150 -3.43 9.65 3.75
N ALA A 151 -4.22 9.89 4.80
CA ALA A 151 -3.87 9.50 6.16
C ALA A 151 -4.04 7.99 6.40
N ARG A 152 -5.03 7.38 5.72
CA ARG A 152 -5.31 5.95 5.84
C ARG A 152 -4.25 5.10 5.16
N SER A 153 -3.69 5.56 4.04
CA SER A 153 -2.70 4.86 3.22
C SER A 153 -1.25 5.08 3.70
N ILE A 154 -1.04 5.62 4.91
CA ILE A 154 0.30 5.71 5.48
C ILE A 154 0.62 4.44 6.23
N ASP A 155 1.60 3.71 5.71
CA ASP A 155 2.14 2.51 6.34
C ASP A 155 3.42 2.82 7.11
N GLY A 156 3.49 2.30 8.33
CA GLY A 156 4.72 2.33 9.12
C GLY A 156 5.69 1.20 8.72
N PRO A 157 6.88 1.21 9.33
CA PRO A 157 7.85 0.15 9.13
C PRO A 157 7.25 -1.20 9.54
N CYS A 158 7.55 -2.24 8.77
CA CYS A 158 7.06 -3.58 8.99
C CYS A 158 8.16 -4.60 8.69
N GLU A 159 8.41 -5.50 9.63
CA GLU A 159 9.45 -6.53 9.51
C GLU A 159 9.23 -7.49 8.32
N PHE A 160 7.98 -7.66 7.91
CA PHE A 160 7.62 -8.50 6.77
C PHE A 160 7.78 -7.80 5.41
N THR A 161 8.04 -6.49 5.40
CA THR A 161 8.31 -5.76 4.16
C THR A 161 9.73 -6.03 3.68
N LEU A 162 9.91 -6.19 2.37
CA LEU A 162 11.21 -6.47 1.76
C LEU A 162 12.22 -5.34 2.08
N PRO A 163 13.45 -5.66 2.54
CA PRO A 163 14.50 -4.66 2.72
C PRO A 163 14.83 -3.92 1.41
N PRO A 164 15.15 -2.61 1.46
CA PRO A 164 15.32 -1.78 2.67
C PRO A 164 14.02 -1.19 3.22
N TYR A 165 12.89 -1.41 2.56
CA TYR A 165 11.61 -0.76 2.86
C TYR A 165 10.98 -1.19 4.20
N ASN A 166 11.49 -2.23 4.84
CA ASN A 166 11.12 -2.63 6.21
C ASN A 166 11.42 -1.57 7.28
N HIS A 167 12.30 -0.60 6.98
CA HIS A 167 12.62 0.54 7.85
C HIS A 167 12.12 1.89 7.30
N TYR A 168 11.12 1.87 6.44
CA TYR A 168 10.56 3.06 5.80
C TYR A 168 9.13 3.31 6.26
N VAL A 169 8.73 4.57 6.24
CA VAL A 169 7.32 4.96 6.21
C VAL A 169 6.94 5.11 4.74
N VAL A 170 5.92 4.38 4.32
CA VAL A 170 5.40 4.46 2.95
C VAL A 170 4.09 5.24 2.96
N LEU A 171 4.06 6.30 2.17
CA LEU A 171 2.86 7.12 1.96
C LEU A 171 1.99 6.48 0.88
N GLY A 172 0.70 6.78 0.88
CA GLY A 172 -0.17 6.37 -0.22
C GLY A 172 0.28 6.95 -1.56
N PRO A 173 0.07 6.24 -2.67
CA PRO A 173 0.47 6.71 -3.99
C PRO A 173 -0.28 7.97 -4.41
N ASP A 174 0.37 8.80 -5.21
CA ASP A 174 -0.29 9.91 -5.88
C ASP A 174 -1.02 9.42 -7.13
N ARG A 175 -2.26 9.90 -7.35
CA ARG A 175 -3.07 9.60 -8.53
C ARG A 175 -3.16 8.09 -8.87
N PRO A 176 -3.53 7.19 -7.95
CA PRO A 176 -3.54 5.75 -8.21
C PRO A 176 -4.40 5.39 -9.42
N ASP A 177 -5.56 6.03 -9.60
CA ASP A 177 -6.42 5.81 -10.77
C ASP A 177 -5.75 6.25 -12.08
N GLY A 178 -5.00 7.36 -12.06
CA GLY A 178 -4.22 7.82 -13.19
C GLY A 178 -3.12 6.83 -13.57
N VAL A 179 -2.41 6.30 -12.56
CA VAL A 179 -1.38 5.27 -12.76
C VAL A 179 -2.00 4.00 -13.35
N ALA A 180 -3.15 3.56 -12.81
CA ALA A 180 -3.87 2.41 -13.35
C ALA A 180 -4.27 2.62 -14.80
N SER A 181 -4.75 3.83 -15.16
CA SER A 181 -5.10 4.19 -16.54
C SER A 181 -3.89 4.18 -17.47
N ASP A 182 -2.76 4.76 -17.03
CA ASP A 182 -1.52 4.81 -17.83
C ASP A 182 -1.01 3.38 -18.13
N ILE A 183 -1.07 2.51 -17.13
CA ILE A 183 -0.69 1.09 -17.28
C ILE A 183 -1.68 0.35 -18.19
N SER A 184 -2.99 0.56 -18.00
CA SER A 184 -4.03 -0.04 -18.84
C SER A 184 -3.81 0.28 -20.33
N GLN A 185 -3.51 1.55 -20.64
CA GLN A 185 -3.20 1.97 -22.01
C GLN A 185 -1.97 1.25 -22.56
N ARG A 186 -0.92 1.11 -21.74
CA ARG A 186 0.31 0.42 -22.13
C ARG A 186 0.10 -1.08 -22.37
N LEU A 187 -0.85 -1.71 -21.66
CA LEU A 187 -1.24 -3.11 -21.80
C LEU A 187 -2.40 -3.33 -22.78
N GLY A 188 -2.62 -2.41 -23.72
CA GLY A 188 -3.63 -2.57 -24.77
C GLY A 188 -5.09 -2.51 -24.31
N GLY A 189 -5.36 -1.89 -23.17
CA GLY A 189 -6.70 -1.73 -22.60
C GLY A 189 -7.08 -2.76 -21.54
N THR A 190 -6.14 -3.59 -21.09
CA THR A 190 -6.34 -4.52 -19.97
C THR A 190 -6.81 -3.77 -18.73
N GLN A 191 -7.73 -4.36 -17.97
CA GLN A 191 -8.20 -3.79 -16.71
C GLN A 191 -7.06 -3.78 -15.67
N VAL A 192 -6.84 -2.64 -15.03
CA VAL A 192 -5.79 -2.47 -14.01
C VAL A 192 -6.36 -1.84 -12.76
N ALA A 193 -5.99 -2.36 -11.60
CA ALA A 193 -6.33 -1.80 -10.31
C ALA A 193 -5.07 -1.61 -9.45
N VAL A 194 -4.92 -0.41 -8.89
CA VAL A 194 -3.93 -0.14 -7.83
C VAL A 194 -4.65 -0.29 -6.49
N THR A 195 -4.17 -1.19 -5.64
CA THR A 195 -4.87 -1.56 -4.40
C THR A 195 -3.90 -1.96 -3.30
N ASP A 196 -4.36 -1.86 -2.07
CA ASP A 196 -3.62 -2.38 -0.91
C ASP A 196 -3.75 -3.91 -0.88
N ILE A 197 -2.71 -4.58 -1.35
CA ILE A 197 -2.64 -6.04 -1.43
C ILE A 197 -1.48 -6.51 -0.58
N ASN A 198 -1.76 -7.44 0.32
CA ASN A 198 -0.75 -8.21 1.01
C ASN A 198 -0.83 -9.66 0.53
N ASP A 199 0.31 -10.17 0.09
CA ASP A 199 0.46 -11.58 -0.30
C ASP A 199 0.96 -12.44 0.87
N LEU A 200 0.59 -12.03 2.08
CA LEU A 200 0.92 -12.71 3.34
C LEU A 200 -0.21 -13.64 3.77
#